data_b45a320c160297d4b8fbc7d8d0d49ff9
#
_entry.id   b45a320c160297d4b8fbc7d8d0d49ff9
#
_cell.length_a   1.000
_cell.length_b   1.000
_cell.length_c   1.000
_cell.angle_alpha   90.00
_cell.angle_beta   90.00
_cell.angle_gamma   90.00
#
_symmetry.space_group_name_H-M   'P 1'
#
loop_
_entity.id
_entity.type
_entity.pdbx_description
1 polymer ?
#
loop_
_entity_poly.entity_id
_entity_poly.type
_entity_poly.pdbx_seq_one_letter_code
_entity_poly.pdbx_strand_id
1 'polypeptide(L)'
;MPKILDSHSHYLPPEVAQHTAFFKVNWSDIERHLTLMDQNGIERSVLLYPTSDAHIQMGGWQKLCDVYNLEISKIVKKYHDRFIGGGILPVDQPQNFKKELQRMEDLGLRILSLAYSYEGKYLDDPIFDPVFEFAGRTGMPVHVHPQIMNPIGEERLRDPLLTPVLEYVFDVSACIGKMMMSGTFLKHPDVKFIFAHYGGVLPFVKERFDNTYQMLRKRNFVKDLTKDPSEYFKNLYFDISGSKSAASLMCALEVVDPGHILFGSDFPANQNLAAIIAVIDGAPLSAAEKSAIFANNFPQLLAL
;
A
#
# COMPACT_ATOMS: atom_id res chain seq x y z
N MET A 1 25.44 -4.75 -7.95
CA MET A 1 24.20 -3.95 -7.94
C MET A 1 23.82 -3.72 -6.48
N PRO A 2 23.22 -2.59 -6.11
CA PRO A 2 22.71 -2.46 -4.76
C PRO A 2 21.67 -3.58 -4.52
N LYS A 3 21.58 -4.06 -3.29
CA LYS A 3 20.52 -4.98 -2.87
C LYS A 3 19.19 -4.23 -2.96
N ILE A 4 18.19 -4.82 -3.59
CA ILE A 4 16.88 -4.20 -3.72
C ILE A 4 15.92 -4.83 -2.71
N LEU A 5 15.18 -3.99 -1.99
CA LEU A 5 14.12 -4.41 -1.08
C LEU A 5 12.78 -3.92 -1.64
N ASP A 6 11.94 -4.87 -1.98
CA ASP A 6 10.64 -4.64 -2.62
C ASP A 6 9.54 -4.50 -1.56
N SER A 7 9.03 -3.29 -1.42
CA SER A 7 7.99 -2.95 -0.44
C SER A 7 6.57 -3.30 -0.91
N HIS A 8 6.40 -3.69 -2.19
CA HIS A 8 5.09 -3.93 -2.77
C HIS A 8 5.15 -5.06 -3.80
N SER A 9 4.79 -6.23 -3.36
CA SER A 9 4.41 -7.33 -4.24
C SER A 9 3.24 -8.10 -3.64
N HIS A 10 2.63 -8.97 -4.43
CA HIS A 10 1.45 -9.70 -4.03
C HIS A 10 1.68 -11.22 -4.08
N TYR A 11 0.99 -11.89 -3.20
CA TYR A 11 0.85 -13.33 -3.27
C TYR A 11 -0.54 -13.74 -2.78
N LEU A 12 -1.15 -14.64 -3.51
CA LEU A 12 -2.45 -15.20 -3.16
C LEU A 12 -2.28 -16.71 -2.94
N PRO A 13 -2.35 -17.19 -1.69
CA PRO A 13 -2.24 -18.62 -1.42
C PRO A 13 -3.24 -19.41 -2.24
N PRO A 14 -2.90 -20.62 -2.73
CA PRO A 14 -3.80 -21.46 -3.53
C PRO A 14 -5.16 -21.69 -2.86
N GLU A 15 -5.18 -21.80 -1.54
CA GLU A 15 -6.39 -21.96 -0.71
C GLU A 15 -7.33 -20.75 -0.81
N VAL A 16 -6.79 -19.58 -1.13
CA VAL A 16 -7.57 -18.35 -1.34
C VAL A 16 -7.84 -18.15 -2.84
N ALA A 17 -6.84 -18.40 -3.70
CA ALA A 17 -6.90 -18.14 -5.13
C ALA A 17 -8.05 -18.91 -5.83
N GLN A 18 -8.41 -20.09 -5.35
CA GLN A 18 -9.54 -20.86 -5.88
C GLN A 18 -10.91 -20.18 -5.65
N HIS A 19 -10.98 -19.23 -4.74
CA HIS A 19 -12.20 -18.51 -4.37
C HIS A 19 -12.29 -17.10 -4.97
N THR A 20 -11.44 -16.74 -5.92
CA THR A 20 -11.50 -15.46 -6.61
C THR A 20 -11.67 -15.63 -8.11
N ALA A 21 -12.43 -14.70 -8.73
CA ALA A 21 -12.58 -14.65 -10.18
C ALA A 21 -11.41 -13.92 -10.88
N PHE A 22 -10.74 -13.02 -10.18
CA PHE A 22 -9.80 -12.07 -10.77
C PHE A 22 -8.35 -12.56 -10.82
N PHE A 23 -7.85 -13.25 -9.78
CA PHE A 23 -6.45 -13.62 -9.64
C PHE A 23 -6.29 -15.13 -9.70
N LYS A 24 -5.78 -15.65 -10.82
CA LYS A 24 -5.59 -17.08 -11.01
C LYS A 24 -4.10 -17.46 -10.89
N VAL A 25 -3.74 -18.62 -11.34
CA VAL A 25 -2.48 -19.36 -11.16
C VAL A 25 -1.20 -18.51 -10.97
N ASN A 26 -1.02 -17.45 -11.74
CA ASN A 26 0.19 -16.61 -11.67
C ASN A 26 0.37 -15.88 -10.33
N TRP A 27 -0.70 -15.71 -9.56
CA TRP A 27 -0.67 -15.02 -8.26
C TRP A 27 -0.32 -15.94 -7.11
N SER A 28 -0.29 -17.26 -7.36
CA SER A 28 0.04 -18.30 -6.39
C SER A 28 1.41 -18.98 -6.67
N ASP A 29 2.21 -18.42 -7.59
CA ASP A 29 3.46 -19.04 -8.02
C ASP A 29 4.66 -18.39 -7.29
N ILE A 30 4.98 -18.92 -6.10
CA ILE A 30 6.07 -18.42 -5.28
C ILE A 30 7.46 -18.70 -5.89
N GLU A 31 7.62 -19.81 -6.61
CA GLU A 31 8.90 -20.18 -7.24
C GLU A 31 9.21 -19.24 -8.41
N ARG A 32 8.19 -18.85 -9.17
CA ARG A 32 8.35 -17.81 -10.19
C ARG A 32 8.70 -16.46 -9.56
N HIS A 33 8.10 -16.11 -8.44
CA HIS A 33 8.43 -14.88 -7.71
C HIS A 33 9.92 -14.88 -7.32
N LEU A 34 10.40 -15.94 -6.69
CA LEU A 34 11.82 -16.11 -6.33
C LEU A 34 12.72 -15.99 -7.56
N THR A 35 12.38 -16.65 -8.66
CA THR A 35 13.13 -16.59 -9.91
C THR A 35 13.27 -15.16 -10.43
N LEU A 36 12.17 -14.39 -10.44
CA LEU A 36 12.19 -12.99 -10.89
C LEU A 36 12.95 -12.08 -9.92
N MET A 37 12.86 -12.32 -8.62
CA MET A 37 13.68 -11.61 -7.63
C MET A 37 15.17 -11.83 -7.91
N ASP A 38 15.60 -13.06 -8.13
CA ASP A 38 17.01 -13.41 -8.41
C ASP A 38 17.50 -12.77 -9.72
N GLN A 39 16.70 -12.81 -10.76
CA GLN A 39 17.02 -12.20 -12.06
C GLN A 39 17.19 -10.68 -12.00
N ASN A 40 16.52 -10.01 -11.05
CA ASN A 40 16.49 -8.56 -10.92
C ASN A 40 17.26 -8.02 -9.69
N GLY A 41 17.96 -8.87 -8.94
CA GLY A 41 18.74 -8.46 -7.77
C GLY A 41 17.88 -8.03 -6.58
N ILE A 42 16.63 -8.50 -6.50
CA ILE A 42 15.74 -8.26 -5.36
C ILE A 42 16.09 -9.25 -4.25
N GLU A 43 16.58 -8.73 -3.13
CA GLU A 43 16.96 -9.55 -1.99
C GLU A 43 15.75 -10.04 -1.20
N ARG A 44 14.85 -9.13 -0.87
CA ARG A 44 13.62 -9.42 -0.13
C ARG A 44 12.43 -8.71 -0.74
N SER A 45 11.26 -9.32 -0.63
CA SER A 45 10.01 -8.75 -1.12
C SER A 45 8.89 -8.92 -0.08
N VAL A 46 7.98 -7.97 -0.02
CA VAL A 46 6.78 -8.05 0.82
C VAL A 46 5.69 -8.82 0.07
N LEU A 47 5.01 -9.70 0.77
CA LEU A 47 3.82 -10.38 0.26
C LEU A 47 2.56 -9.70 0.81
N LEU A 48 1.88 -8.93 -0.01
CA LEU A 48 0.64 -8.23 0.32
C LEU A 48 -0.57 -8.95 -0.27
N TYR A 49 -1.72 -8.73 0.35
CA TYR A 49 -2.99 -9.19 -0.19
C TYR A 49 -3.45 -8.26 -1.32
N PRO A 50 -3.78 -8.80 -2.53
CA PRO A 50 -4.20 -7.97 -3.66
C PRO A 50 -5.65 -7.47 -3.57
N THR A 51 -6.29 -7.61 -2.45
CA THR A 51 -7.69 -7.24 -2.15
C THR A 51 -8.69 -7.77 -3.18
N SER A 52 -8.76 -9.11 -3.23
CA SER A 52 -9.66 -9.82 -4.15
C SER A 52 -11.09 -9.96 -3.58
N ASP A 53 -11.97 -10.51 -4.40
CA ASP A 53 -13.34 -10.88 -4.08
C ASP A 53 -13.47 -12.22 -3.31
N ALA A 54 -12.37 -12.83 -2.91
CA ALA A 54 -12.35 -14.15 -2.28
C ALA A 54 -13.19 -14.23 -1.00
N HIS A 55 -13.28 -13.14 -0.22
CA HIS A 55 -14.10 -13.09 0.99
C HIS A 55 -15.57 -13.44 0.73
N ILE A 56 -16.12 -13.12 -0.44
CA ILE A 56 -17.50 -13.41 -0.81
C ILE A 56 -17.72 -14.93 -0.86
N GLN A 57 -16.86 -15.65 -1.57
CA GLN A 57 -16.98 -17.11 -1.73
C GLN A 57 -16.51 -17.88 -0.49
N MET A 58 -15.61 -17.31 0.30
CA MET A 58 -15.13 -17.93 1.53
C MET A 58 -16.07 -17.75 2.72
N GLY A 59 -17.12 -16.92 2.61
CA GLY A 59 -18.11 -16.70 3.66
C GLY A 59 -17.70 -15.62 4.67
N GLY A 60 -17.02 -14.57 4.22
CA GLY A 60 -16.71 -13.36 4.96
C GLY A 60 -15.21 -13.11 5.17
N TRP A 61 -14.90 -11.90 5.59
CA TRP A 61 -13.52 -11.44 5.80
C TRP A 61 -12.81 -12.19 6.93
N GLN A 62 -13.53 -12.57 8.01
CA GLN A 62 -12.90 -13.32 9.12
C GLN A 62 -12.30 -14.63 8.62
N LYS A 63 -13.06 -15.39 7.82
CA LYS A 63 -12.57 -16.68 7.31
C LYS A 63 -11.44 -16.51 6.32
N LEU A 64 -11.50 -15.47 5.48
CA LEU A 64 -10.41 -15.10 4.61
C LEU A 64 -9.13 -14.77 5.41
N CYS A 65 -9.23 -13.95 6.47
CA CYS A 65 -8.11 -13.61 7.34
C CYS A 65 -7.50 -14.85 8.00
N ASP A 66 -8.34 -15.76 8.49
CA ASP A 66 -7.89 -16.98 9.16
C ASP A 66 -7.01 -17.84 8.24
N VAL A 67 -7.39 -17.95 6.96
CA VAL A 67 -6.65 -18.71 5.97
C VAL A 67 -5.44 -17.94 5.46
N TYR A 68 -5.65 -16.72 4.96
CA TYR A 68 -4.61 -15.92 4.32
C TYR A 68 -3.43 -15.66 5.26
N ASN A 69 -3.69 -15.12 6.46
CA ASN A 69 -2.63 -14.78 7.42
C ASN A 69 -1.81 -16.00 7.84
N LEU A 70 -2.47 -17.16 7.99
CA LEU A 70 -1.79 -18.41 8.31
C LEU A 70 -0.89 -18.88 7.16
N GLU A 71 -1.40 -18.87 5.93
CA GLU A 71 -0.63 -19.34 4.76
C GLU A 71 0.56 -18.42 4.46
N ILE A 72 0.39 -17.09 4.53
CA ILE A 72 1.51 -16.14 4.42
C ILE A 72 2.56 -16.40 5.50
N SER A 73 2.15 -16.63 6.75
CA SER A 73 3.08 -16.98 7.83
C SER A 73 3.92 -18.23 7.52
N LYS A 74 3.30 -19.27 6.93
CA LYS A 74 4.03 -20.50 6.53
C LYS A 74 5.07 -20.20 5.45
N ILE A 75 4.72 -19.39 4.44
CA ILE A 75 5.64 -19.01 3.36
C ILE A 75 6.81 -18.20 3.91
N VAL A 76 6.53 -17.20 4.74
CA VAL A 76 7.57 -16.37 5.35
C VAL A 76 8.50 -17.20 6.24
N LYS A 77 7.98 -18.16 7.00
CA LYS A 77 8.82 -19.08 7.78
C LYS A 77 9.70 -19.97 6.91
N LYS A 78 9.17 -20.46 5.77
CA LYS A 78 9.93 -21.29 4.82
C LYS A 78 11.02 -20.49 4.11
N TYR A 79 10.75 -19.24 3.77
CA TYR A 79 11.65 -18.37 2.98
C TYR A 79 11.95 -17.07 3.75
N HIS A 80 12.36 -17.21 5.02
CA HIS A 80 12.50 -16.09 5.97
C HIS A 80 13.49 -15.00 5.52
N ASP A 81 14.48 -15.35 4.68
CA ASP A 81 15.46 -14.40 4.15
C ASP A 81 14.99 -13.72 2.85
N ARG A 82 13.86 -14.16 2.29
CA ARG A 82 13.37 -13.68 1.00
C ARG A 82 12.05 -12.92 1.10
N PHE A 83 11.17 -13.27 2.03
CA PHE A 83 9.85 -12.66 2.12
C PHE A 83 9.55 -12.06 3.48
N ILE A 84 8.76 -10.98 3.44
CA ILE A 84 8.16 -10.31 4.59
C ILE A 84 6.65 -10.42 4.44
N GLY A 85 5.94 -10.89 5.46
CA GLY A 85 4.50 -11.11 5.38
C GLY A 85 3.69 -9.88 5.73
N GLY A 86 2.75 -9.54 4.86
CA GLY A 86 1.66 -8.63 5.15
C GLY A 86 0.41 -9.40 5.59
N GLY A 87 -0.25 -8.94 6.65
CA GLY A 87 -1.50 -9.52 7.13
C GLY A 87 -2.70 -8.64 6.87
N ILE A 88 -3.89 -9.24 6.84
CA ILE A 88 -5.17 -8.58 6.60
C ILE A 88 -6.09 -8.67 7.81
N LEU A 89 -7.14 -7.84 7.83
CA LEU A 89 -8.08 -7.72 8.95
C LEU A 89 -9.50 -8.14 8.55
N PRO A 90 -10.29 -8.68 9.50
CA PRO A 90 -11.69 -9.03 9.28
C PRO A 90 -12.57 -7.77 9.32
N VAL A 91 -12.57 -7.01 8.22
CA VAL A 91 -13.18 -5.66 8.13
C VAL A 91 -14.70 -5.65 8.27
N ASP A 92 -15.36 -6.78 8.07
CA ASP A 92 -16.77 -7.00 8.36
C ASP A 92 -17.04 -7.24 9.87
N GLN A 93 -16.00 -7.46 10.67
CA GLN A 93 -16.07 -7.73 12.11
C GLN A 93 -15.06 -6.86 12.90
N PRO A 94 -15.25 -5.53 12.97
CA PRO A 94 -14.27 -4.64 13.61
C PRO A 94 -13.98 -4.95 15.08
N GLN A 95 -14.93 -5.57 15.78
CA GLN A 95 -14.77 -6.03 17.16
C GLN A 95 -13.63 -7.07 17.30
N ASN A 96 -13.23 -7.74 16.22
CA ASN A 96 -12.16 -8.73 16.19
C ASN A 96 -10.79 -8.13 15.85
N PHE A 97 -10.68 -6.87 15.47
CA PHE A 97 -9.42 -6.24 15.05
C PHE A 97 -8.30 -6.44 16.06
N LYS A 98 -8.55 -6.14 17.33
CA LYS A 98 -7.52 -6.28 18.37
C LYS A 98 -6.97 -7.70 18.48
N LYS A 99 -7.86 -8.69 18.39
CA LYS A 99 -7.48 -10.11 18.44
C LYS A 99 -6.65 -10.51 17.22
N GLU A 100 -7.08 -10.07 16.03
CA GLU A 100 -6.38 -10.42 14.79
C GLU A 100 -5.03 -9.71 14.68
N LEU A 101 -4.92 -8.47 15.11
CA LEU A 101 -3.64 -7.73 15.16
C LEU A 101 -2.62 -8.46 16.05
N GLN A 102 -3.03 -8.93 17.24
CA GLN A 102 -2.16 -9.73 18.09
C GLN A 102 -1.78 -11.06 17.42
N ARG A 103 -2.74 -11.74 16.79
CA ARG A 103 -2.47 -12.96 16.05
C ARG A 103 -1.49 -12.75 14.90
N MET A 104 -1.55 -11.61 14.19
CA MET A 104 -0.57 -11.27 13.16
C MET A 104 0.85 -11.17 13.71
N GLU A 105 1.05 -10.52 14.86
CA GLU A 105 2.35 -10.49 15.54
C GLU A 105 2.85 -11.91 15.88
N ASP A 106 1.99 -12.74 16.46
CA ASP A 106 2.30 -14.13 16.83
C ASP A 106 2.66 -14.99 15.60
N LEU A 107 2.05 -14.70 14.46
CA LEU A 107 2.34 -15.34 13.18
C LEU A 107 3.62 -14.81 12.51
N GLY A 108 4.22 -13.74 13.01
CA GLY A 108 5.41 -13.10 12.46
C GLY A 108 5.14 -12.22 11.25
N LEU A 109 3.89 -11.78 11.04
CA LEU A 109 3.54 -10.81 10.01
C LEU A 109 3.96 -9.41 10.45
N ARG A 110 4.57 -8.63 9.56
CA ARG A 110 5.27 -7.39 9.90
C ARG A 110 4.67 -6.14 9.29
N ILE A 111 3.65 -6.27 8.45
CA ILE A 111 3.00 -5.17 7.73
C ILE A 111 1.50 -5.40 7.76
N LEU A 112 0.73 -4.33 7.95
CA LEU A 112 -0.70 -4.33 7.71
C LEU A 112 -0.95 -4.10 6.22
N SER A 113 -1.64 -5.03 5.57
CA SER A 113 -2.07 -4.91 4.17
C SER A 113 -3.54 -4.50 4.15
N LEU A 114 -3.81 -3.22 3.90
CA LEU A 114 -5.15 -2.67 3.87
C LEU A 114 -5.53 -2.19 2.47
N ALA A 115 -6.83 -2.21 2.16
CA ALA A 115 -7.36 -1.52 1.00
C ALA A 115 -7.66 -0.05 1.31
N TYR A 116 -7.77 0.79 0.28
CA TYR A 116 -8.17 2.20 0.42
C TYR A 116 -9.56 2.36 1.02
N SER A 117 -10.46 1.46 0.66
CA SER A 117 -11.81 1.42 1.19
C SER A 117 -12.33 -0.01 1.27
N TYR A 118 -13.38 -0.20 2.05
CA TYR A 118 -14.11 -1.45 2.18
C TYR A 118 -15.60 -1.14 2.16
N GLU A 119 -16.33 -1.60 1.15
CA GLU A 119 -17.77 -1.37 0.99
C GLU A 119 -18.16 0.12 1.14
N GLY A 120 -17.38 0.99 0.53
CA GLY A 120 -17.60 2.44 0.57
C GLY A 120 -17.11 3.17 1.82
N LYS A 121 -16.54 2.46 2.80
CA LYS A 121 -15.87 3.05 3.97
C LYS A 121 -14.39 3.20 3.69
N TYR A 122 -13.90 4.41 3.71
CA TYR A 122 -12.47 4.71 3.60
C TYR A 122 -11.76 4.56 4.95
N LEU A 123 -10.45 4.61 4.93
CA LEU A 123 -9.62 4.44 6.13
C LEU A 123 -9.72 5.63 7.13
N ASP A 124 -10.46 6.67 6.80
CA ASP A 124 -10.82 7.75 7.73
C ASP A 124 -12.01 7.41 8.64
N ASP A 125 -12.68 6.26 8.41
CA ASP A 125 -13.78 5.80 9.28
C ASP A 125 -13.22 5.44 10.68
N PRO A 126 -13.84 5.90 11.76
CA PRO A 126 -13.38 5.64 13.14
C PRO A 126 -13.25 4.17 13.51
N ILE A 127 -13.84 3.26 12.76
CA ILE A 127 -13.65 1.81 12.98
C ILE A 127 -12.18 1.39 12.88
N PHE A 128 -11.35 2.13 12.12
CA PHE A 128 -9.92 1.86 11.95
C PHE A 128 -9.04 2.48 13.04
N ASP A 129 -9.55 3.35 13.91
CA ASP A 129 -8.77 3.96 14.99
C ASP A 129 -8.00 2.92 15.83
N PRO A 130 -8.59 1.80 16.29
CA PRO A 130 -7.85 0.79 17.06
C PRO A 130 -6.72 0.14 16.27
N VAL A 131 -6.85 0.08 14.93
CA VAL A 131 -5.81 -0.45 14.03
C VAL A 131 -4.62 0.51 13.98
N PHE A 132 -4.88 1.79 13.85
CA PHE A 132 -3.83 2.81 13.79
C PHE A 132 -3.17 3.04 15.15
N GLU A 133 -3.91 2.96 16.25
CA GLU A 133 -3.34 2.95 17.61
C GLU A 133 -2.36 1.78 17.81
N PHE A 134 -2.73 0.59 17.32
CA PHE A 134 -1.86 -0.57 17.36
C PHE A 134 -0.61 -0.36 16.49
N ALA A 135 -0.78 0.07 15.25
CA ALA A 135 0.31 0.32 14.29
C ALA A 135 1.32 1.36 14.82
N GLY A 136 0.83 2.48 15.36
CA GLY A 136 1.68 3.51 15.96
C GLY A 136 2.46 3.01 17.18
N ARG A 137 1.81 2.21 18.05
CA ARG A 137 2.44 1.64 19.25
C ARG A 137 3.49 0.58 18.94
N THR A 138 3.26 -0.26 17.94
CA THR A 138 4.15 -1.39 17.59
C THR A 138 5.19 -1.01 16.54
N GLY A 139 5.00 0.11 15.84
CA GLY A 139 5.80 0.49 14.68
C GLY A 139 5.51 -0.34 13.43
N MET A 140 4.43 -1.14 13.42
CA MET A 140 4.02 -1.93 12.26
C MET A 140 3.54 -1.00 11.14
N PRO A 141 4.18 -0.97 9.95
CA PRO A 141 3.75 -0.13 8.85
C PRO A 141 2.39 -0.56 8.31
N VAL A 142 1.64 0.40 7.79
CA VAL A 142 0.36 0.18 7.12
C VAL A 142 0.55 0.42 5.63
N HIS A 143 0.53 -0.64 4.83
CA HIS A 143 0.56 -0.56 3.37
C HIS A 143 -0.89 -0.50 2.85
N VAL A 144 -1.18 0.53 2.08
CA VAL A 144 -2.53 0.82 1.57
C VAL A 144 -2.54 0.63 0.06
N HIS A 145 -3.34 -0.31 -0.42
CA HIS A 145 -3.39 -0.76 -1.81
C HIS A 145 -4.79 -0.59 -2.41
N PRO A 146 -4.94 -0.40 -3.73
CA PRO A 146 -6.24 -0.46 -4.39
C PRO A 146 -7.01 -1.75 -4.10
N GLN A 147 -8.32 -1.65 -4.06
CA GLN A 147 -9.19 -2.81 -4.11
C GLN A 147 -9.78 -2.97 -5.51
N ILE A 148 -10.10 -4.22 -5.87
CA ILE A 148 -10.70 -4.52 -7.17
C ILE A 148 -12.20 -4.19 -7.17
N MET A 149 -12.84 -4.38 -6.01
CA MET A 149 -14.28 -4.25 -5.89
C MET A 149 -14.70 -2.80 -5.69
N ASN A 150 -15.54 -2.30 -6.58
CA ASN A 150 -16.16 -0.99 -6.48
C ASN A 150 -15.20 0.18 -6.23
N PRO A 151 -14.12 0.35 -7.02
CA PRO A 151 -13.29 1.54 -6.92
C PRO A 151 -14.12 2.78 -7.31
N ILE A 152 -13.63 3.96 -6.88
CA ILE A 152 -14.30 5.22 -7.19
C ILE A 152 -14.44 5.41 -8.72
N GLY A 153 -15.64 5.68 -9.18
CA GLY A 153 -15.92 5.91 -10.62
C GLY A 153 -16.43 4.69 -11.38
N GLU A 154 -16.39 3.49 -10.84
CA GLU A 154 -16.85 2.27 -11.50
C GLU A 154 -18.27 2.40 -12.09
N GLU A 155 -19.19 3.00 -11.35
CA GLU A 155 -20.56 3.19 -11.81
C GLU A 155 -20.68 4.07 -13.07
N ARG A 156 -19.70 4.94 -13.30
CA ARG A 156 -19.71 5.90 -14.42
C ARG A 156 -18.92 5.40 -15.61
N LEU A 157 -17.75 4.83 -15.37
CA LEU A 157 -16.81 4.46 -16.43
C LEU A 157 -17.12 3.09 -17.01
N ARG A 158 -17.33 2.09 -16.15
CA ARG A 158 -17.65 0.70 -16.54
C ARG A 158 -16.74 0.13 -17.64
N ASP A 159 -15.52 0.57 -17.67
CA ASP A 159 -14.53 0.17 -18.67
C ASP A 159 -13.38 -0.59 -17.99
N PRO A 160 -13.22 -1.90 -18.28
CA PRO A 160 -12.19 -2.72 -17.64
C PRO A 160 -10.77 -2.20 -17.85
N LEU A 161 -10.52 -1.42 -18.90
CA LEU A 161 -9.22 -0.79 -19.13
C LEU A 161 -9.01 0.41 -18.21
N LEU A 162 -10.06 1.21 -17.97
CA LEU A 162 -9.94 2.44 -17.19
C LEU A 162 -9.87 2.20 -15.70
N THR A 163 -10.41 1.08 -15.20
CA THR A 163 -10.35 0.74 -13.78
C THR A 163 -8.91 0.72 -13.24
N PRO A 164 -7.97 -0.09 -13.76
CA PRO A 164 -6.60 -0.06 -13.26
C PRO A 164 -5.83 1.22 -13.63
N VAL A 165 -6.23 1.93 -14.68
CA VAL A 165 -5.52 3.12 -15.16
C VAL A 165 -5.92 4.40 -14.42
N LEU A 166 -7.21 4.58 -14.13
CA LEU A 166 -7.76 5.80 -13.55
C LEU A 166 -8.39 5.57 -12.18
N GLU A 167 -9.30 4.61 -12.06
CA GLU A 167 -10.13 4.48 -10.86
C GLU A 167 -9.29 4.14 -9.64
N TYR A 168 -8.32 3.23 -9.74
CA TYR A 168 -7.43 2.88 -8.63
C TYR A 168 -6.62 4.07 -8.14
N VAL A 169 -6.06 4.88 -9.05
CA VAL A 169 -5.26 6.04 -8.64
C VAL A 169 -6.10 7.19 -8.10
N PHE A 170 -7.35 7.33 -8.54
CA PHE A 170 -8.30 8.27 -7.93
C PHE A 170 -8.76 7.79 -6.56
N ASP A 171 -8.96 6.50 -6.37
CA ASP A 171 -9.42 5.93 -5.09
C ASP A 171 -8.35 6.10 -4.00
N VAL A 172 -7.07 5.85 -4.31
CA VAL A 172 -5.98 6.15 -3.35
C VAL A 172 -5.91 7.62 -3.01
N SER A 173 -6.05 8.49 -4.00
CA SER A 173 -6.00 9.94 -3.76
C SER A 173 -7.17 10.42 -2.90
N ALA A 174 -8.36 9.87 -3.12
CA ALA A 174 -9.53 10.14 -2.31
C ALA A 174 -9.34 9.65 -0.86
N CYS A 175 -8.78 8.45 -0.68
CA CYS A 175 -8.48 7.91 0.64
C CYS A 175 -7.53 8.83 1.43
N ILE A 176 -6.40 9.20 0.83
CA ILE A 176 -5.43 10.11 1.47
C ILE A 176 -6.10 11.46 1.82
N GLY A 177 -6.85 12.02 0.87
CA GLY A 177 -7.58 13.27 1.09
C GLY A 177 -8.58 13.19 2.24
N LYS A 178 -9.34 12.10 2.34
CA LYS A 178 -10.29 11.87 3.43
C LYS A 178 -9.58 11.68 4.78
N MET A 179 -8.53 10.86 4.85
CA MET A 179 -7.75 10.65 6.06
C MET A 179 -7.13 11.96 6.57
N MET A 180 -6.69 12.82 5.67
CA MET A 180 -6.17 14.15 6.01
C MET A 180 -7.29 15.04 6.55
N MET A 181 -8.40 15.17 5.82
CA MET A 181 -9.49 16.09 6.18
C MET A 181 -10.26 15.64 7.44
N SER A 182 -10.31 14.35 7.73
CA SER A 182 -10.86 13.81 8.98
C SER A 182 -9.95 14.05 10.19
N GLY A 183 -8.66 14.31 9.94
CA GLY A 183 -7.63 14.44 10.97
C GLY A 183 -6.98 13.15 11.40
N THR A 184 -7.12 12.06 10.61
CA THR A 184 -6.53 10.74 10.90
C THR A 184 -5.01 10.86 11.08
N PHE A 185 -4.31 11.57 10.18
CA PHE A 185 -2.86 11.75 10.29
C PHE A 185 -2.43 12.58 11.51
N LEU A 186 -3.29 13.49 11.97
CA LEU A 186 -3.05 14.26 13.18
C LEU A 186 -3.29 13.42 14.44
N LYS A 187 -4.30 12.57 14.41
CA LYS A 187 -4.67 11.68 15.52
C LYS A 187 -3.65 10.55 15.71
N HIS A 188 -3.07 10.06 14.60
CA HIS A 188 -2.15 8.93 14.56
C HIS A 188 -0.80 9.30 13.93
N PRO A 189 -0.03 10.25 14.51
CA PRO A 189 1.17 10.80 13.90
C PRO A 189 2.33 9.80 13.81
N ASP A 190 2.32 8.75 14.63
CA ASP A 190 3.39 7.73 14.69
C ASP A 190 3.20 6.59 13.69
N VAL A 191 2.04 6.54 13.01
CA VAL A 191 1.76 5.50 12.02
C VAL A 191 2.52 5.76 10.73
N LYS A 192 3.25 4.77 10.27
CA LYS A 192 3.97 4.79 8.99
C LYS A 192 3.06 4.27 7.90
N PHE A 193 2.39 5.18 7.19
CA PHE A 193 1.53 4.84 6.06
C PHE A 193 2.34 4.77 4.77
N ILE A 194 2.24 3.65 4.05
CA ILE A 194 2.80 3.42 2.72
C ILE A 194 1.62 3.37 1.74
N PHE A 195 1.55 4.32 0.82
CA PHE A 195 0.51 4.34 -0.21
C PHE A 195 1.07 3.87 -1.55
N ALA A 196 0.39 2.91 -2.14
CA ALA A 196 0.76 2.36 -3.44
C ALA A 196 0.67 3.40 -4.57
N HIS A 197 1.39 3.13 -5.67
CA HIS A 197 1.28 3.87 -6.93
C HIS A 197 1.50 5.38 -6.79
N TYR A 198 2.58 5.78 -6.12
CA TYR A 198 2.94 7.19 -5.88
C TYR A 198 1.89 8.00 -5.11
N GLY A 199 0.97 7.36 -4.38
CA GLY A 199 -0.17 8.05 -3.77
C GLY A 199 -1.20 8.55 -4.79
N GLY A 200 -1.28 7.89 -5.95
CA GLY A 200 -2.23 8.18 -7.01
C GLY A 200 -1.95 9.49 -7.74
N VAL A 201 -2.97 10.35 -7.86
CA VAL A 201 -2.84 11.68 -8.48
C VAL A 201 -2.48 12.78 -7.49
N LEU A 202 -2.29 12.42 -6.21
CA LEU A 202 -2.02 13.39 -5.14
C LEU A 202 -0.83 14.31 -5.42
N PRO A 203 0.33 13.83 -5.91
CA PRO A 203 1.45 14.70 -6.23
C PRO A 203 1.09 15.78 -7.27
N PHE A 204 0.32 15.42 -8.27
CA PHE A 204 -0.11 16.35 -9.32
C PHE A 204 -1.08 17.43 -8.82
N VAL A 205 -1.89 17.14 -7.81
CA VAL A 205 -2.93 18.07 -7.29
C VAL A 205 -2.57 18.75 -5.97
N LYS A 206 -1.33 18.63 -5.51
CA LYS A 206 -0.84 19.16 -4.23
C LYS A 206 -1.23 20.63 -3.99
N GLU A 207 -0.89 21.52 -4.92
CA GLU A 207 -1.20 22.95 -4.80
C GLU A 207 -2.71 23.22 -4.80
N ARG A 208 -3.46 22.39 -5.54
CA ARG A 208 -4.92 22.51 -5.56
C ARG A 208 -5.53 22.16 -4.20
N PHE A 209 -4.95 21.19 -3.48
CA PHE A 209 -5.35 20.90 -2.09
C PHE A 209 -5.16 22.13 -1.20
N ASP A 210 -3.97 22.71 -1.17
CA ASP A 210 -3.67 23.86 -0.31
C ASP A 210 -4.56 25.06 -0.64
N ASN A 211 -4.62 25.44 -1.90
CA ASN A 211 -5.39 26.60 -2.34
C ASN A 211 -6.89 26.43 -2.05
N THR A 212 -7.45 25.25 -2.32
CA THR A 212 -8.86 24.98 -2.06
C THR A 212 -9.14 24.93 -0.57
N TYR A 213 -8.27 24.29 0.22
CA TYR A 213 -8.40 24.24 1.66
C TYR A 213 -8.42 25.64 2.27
N GLN A 214 -7.47 26.51 1.91
CA GLN A 214 -7.39 27.87 2.41
C GLN A 214 -8.65 28.71 2.05
N MET A 215 -9.19 28.50 0.85
CA MET A 215 -10.43 29.16 0.42
C MET A 215 -11.63 28.69 1.24
N LEU A 216 -11.78 27.39 1.47
CA LEU A 216 -12.91 26.80 2.17
C LEU A 216 -12.84 27.02 3.68
N ARG A 217 -11.63 27.00 4.26
CA ARG A 217 -11.36 27.31 5.66
C ARG A 217 -11.85 28.72 6.02
N LYS A 218 -11.53 29.72 5.21
CA LYS A 218 -11.98 31.10 5.40
C LYS A 218 -13.51 31.26 5.43
N ARG A 219 -14.23 30.28 4.88
CA ARG A 219 -15.70 30.23 4.81
C ARG A 219 -16.32 29.27 5.82
N ASN A 220 -15.52 28.67 6.70
CA ASN A 220 -15.94 27.65 7.67
C ASN A 220 -16.62 26.41 7.03
N PHE A 221 -16.24 26.03 5.81
CA PHE A 221 -16.77 24.84 5.12
C PHE A 221 -15.99 23.57 5.42
N VAL A 222 -14.79 23.68 5.98
CA VAL A 222 -13.92 22.56 6.34
C VAL A 222 -13.38 22.72 7.73
N LYS A 223 -12.98 21.61 8.37
CA LYS A 223 -12.27 21.64 9.65
C LYS A 223 -10.98 22.45 9.54
N ASP A 224 -10.63 23.09 10.64
CA ASP A 224 -9.34 23.75 10.78
C ASP A 224 -8.26 22.69 11.05
N LEU A 225 -7.45 22.41 10.03
CA LEU A 225 -6.26 21.58 10.16
C LEU A 225 -5.16 22.43 10.81
N THR A 226 -4.30 21.82 11.62
CA THR A 226 -3.20 22.53 12.29
C THR A 226 -2.10 22.97 11.32
N LYS A 227 -2.06 22.38 10.11
CA LYS A 227 -1.11 22.65 9.03
C LYS A 227 -1.85 22.67 7.69
N ASP A 228 -1.20 23.19 6.65
CA ASP A 228 -1.70 23.05 5.29
C ASP A 228 -1.66 21.57 4.82
N PRO A 229 -2.57 21.17 3.93
CA PRO A 229 -2.65 19.81 3.43
C PRO A 229 -1.31 19.21 2.97
N SER A 230 -0.52 19.96 2.22
CA SER A 230 0.77 19.50 1.72
C SER A 230 1.80 19.18 2.82
N GLU A 231 1.66 19.78 4.00
CA GLU A 231 2.54 19.47 5.14
C GLU A 231 2.30 18.08 5.72
N TYR A 232 1.09 17.54 5.60
CA TYR A 232 0.80 16.17 6.01
C TYR A 232 1.37 15.17 5.03
N PHE A 233 1.40 15.50 3.74
CA PHE A 233 1.91 14.60 2.70
C PHE A 233 3.40 14.28 2.89
N LYS A 234 4.18 15.21 3.40
CA LYS A 234 5.62 15.05 3.63
C LYS A 234 5.99 13.86 4.53
N ASN A 235 5.06 13.41 5.37
CA ASN A 235 5.27 12.30 6.29
C ASN A 235 4.78 10.95 5.74
N LEU A 236 4.16 10.94 4.55
CA LEU A 236 3.68 9.72 3.90
C LEU A 236 4.81 9.04 3.15
N TYR A 237 4.71 7.72 2.99
CA TYR A 237 5.59 6.95 2.14
C TYR A 237 4.85 6.53 0.88
N PHE A 238 5.52 6.64 -0.26
CA PHE A 238 4.97 6.20 -1.55
C PHE A 238 5.85 5.13 -2.15
N ASP A 239 5.26 4.04 -2.63
CA ASP A 239 5.99 3.14 -3.50
C ASP A 239 5.86 3.56 -4.98
N ILE A 240 6.83 3.15 -5.77
CA ILE A 240 6.94 3.54 -7.18
C ILE A 240 6.21 2.59 -8.13
N SER A 241 5.41 1.69 -7.63
CA SER A 241 4.68 0.72 -8.45
C SER A 241 3.73 1.37 -9.46
N GLY A 242 3.35 0.64 -10.49
CA GLY A 242 2.36 1.08 -11.48
C GLY A 242 2.84 2.04 -12.56
N SER A 243 4.03 2.64 -12.45
CA SER A 243 4.56 3.53 -13.50
C SER A 243 5.99 3.19 -13.89
N LYS A 244 6.26 3.25 -15.19
CA LYS A 244 7.60 3.08 -15.77
C LYS A 244 8.13 4.42 -16.32
N SER A 245 7.69 5.53 -15.73
CA SER A 245 8.02 6.88 -16.15
C SER A 245 8.77 7.64 -15.08
N ALA A 246 9.93 8.21 -15.44
CA ALA A 246 10.65 9.13 -14.58
C ALA A 246 9.81 10.37 -14.21
N ALA A 247 8.87 10.77 -15.07
CA ALA A 247 7.98 11.90 -14.79
C ALA A 247 7.10 11.65 -13.56
N SER A 248 6.59 10.42 -13.37
CA SER A 248 5.81 10.07 -12.17
C SER A 248 6.66 10.14 -10.90
N LEU A 249 7.90 9.63 -10.94
CA LEU A 249 8.84 9.73 -9.83
C LEU A 249 9.17 11.19 -9.51
N MET A 250 9.48 12.01 -10.51
CA MET A 250 9.79 13.42 -10.31
C MET A 250 8.59 14.20 -9.74
N CYS A 251 7.38 13.89 -10.19
CA CYS A 251 6.16 14.48 -9.63
C CYS A 251 5.96 14.10 -8.15
N ALA A 252 6.23 12.85 -7.78
CA ALA A 252 6.15 12.42 -6.37
C ALA A 252 7.17 13.13 -5.49
N LEU A 253 8.37 13.37 -6.00
CA LEU A 253 9.44 14.08 -5.30
C LEU A 253 9.15 15.58 -5.05
N GLU A 254 8.15 16.16 -5.73
CA GLU A 254 7.60 17.48 -5.38
C GLU A 254 6.77 17.48 -4.08
N VAL A 255 6.40 16.31 -3.59
CA VAL A 255 5.51 16.14 -2.42
C VAL A 255 6.26 15.56 -1.23
N VAL A 256 7.12 14.59 -1.46
CA VAL A 256 7.90 13.90 -0.44
C VAL A 256 9.38 13.85 -0.78
N ASP A 257 10.24 13.80 0.23
CA ASP A 257 11.67 13.64 0.04
C ASP A 257 12.03 12.22 -0.46
N PRO A 258 13.19 12.02 -1.11
CA PRO A 258 13.65 10.69 -1.53
C PRO A 258 13.66 9.64 -0.42
N GLY A 259 13.83 10.05 0.84
CA GLY A 259 13.73 9.19 2.02
C GLY A 259 12.35 8.59 2.26
N HIS A 260 11.31 9.11 1.63
CA HIS A 260 9.93 8.65 1.70
C HIS A 260 9.44 7.90 0.45
N ILE A 261 10.33 7.69 -0.52
CA ILE A 261 10.05 6.86 -1.70
C ILE A 261 10.59 5.45 -1.48
N LEU A 262 9.80 4.45 -1.84
CA LEU A 262 10.13 3.04 -1.70
C LEU A 262 10.10 2.34 -3.05
N PHE A 263 11.02 1.40 -3.28
CA PHE A 263 10.89 0.50 -4.42
C PHE A 263 9.70 -0.43 -4.21
N GLY A 264 8.81 -0.51 -5.19
CA GLY A 264 7.68 -1.43 -5.23
C GLY A 264 7.51 -2.01 -6.62
N SER A 265 7.45 -3.33 -6.75
CA SER A 265 7.37 -4.02 -8.04
C SER A 265 5.93 -4.15 -8.56
N ASP A 266 4.97 -4.27 -7.67
CA ASP A 266 3.59 -4.67 -7.98
C ASP A 266 3.52 -6.04 -8.69
N PHE A 267 4.49 -6.93 -8.40
CA PHE A 267 4.45 -8.30 -8.92
C PHE A 267 3.29 -9.08 -8.27
N PRO A 268 2.53 -9.90 -8.97
CA PRO A 268 2.65 -10.31 -10.37
C PRO A 268 1.85 -9.46 -11.37
N ALA A 269 1.19 -8.38 -10.95
CA ALA A 269 0.49 -7.47 -11.86
C ALA A 269 1.48 -6.88 -12.88
N ASN A 270 2.66 -6.48 -12.43
CA ASN A 270 3.77 -6.10 -13.29
C ASN A 270 4.85 -7.17 -13.28
N GLN A 271 5.23 -7.65 -14.46
CA GLN A 271 6.25 -8.69 -14.64
C GLN A 271 7.58 -8.15 -15.21
N ASN A 272 7.61 -6.88 -15.64
CA ASN A 272 8.82 -6.25 -16.15
C ASN A 272 9.50 -5.42 -15.05
N LEU A 273 10.12 -6.09 -14.09
CA LEU A 273 10.77 -5.46 -12.93
C LEU A 273 11.99 -4.62 -13.37
N ALA A 274 12.71 -5.06 -14.40
CA ALA A 274 13.83 -4.31 -14.93
C ALA A 274 13.43 -2.89 -15.40
N ALA A 275 12.23 -2.73 -15.95
CA ALA A 275 11.75 -1.42 -16.37
C ALA A 275 11.49 -0.46 -15.19
N ILE A 276 11.02 -0.97 -14.04
CA ILE A 276 10.84 -0.16 -12.83
C ILE A 276 12.21 0.24 -12.25
N ILE A 277 13.14 -0.71 -12.18
CA ILE A 277 14.50 -0.46 -11.73
C ILE A 277 15.14 0.66 -12.58
N ALA A 278 14.98 0.58 -13.90
CA ALA A 278 15.50 1.59 -14.83
C ALA A 278 14.94 3.00 -14.60
N VAL A 279 13.73 3.14 -14.06
CA VAL A 279 13.16 4.45 -13.70
C VAL A 279 14.03 5.14 -12.64
N ILE A 280 14.40 4.42 -11.58
CA ILE A 280 15.23 4.97 -10.50
C ILE A 280 16.65 5.21 -11.01
N ASP A 281 17.23 4.23 -11.73
CA ASP A 281 18.59 4.35 -12.27
C ASP A 281 18.74 5.54 -13.22
N GLY A 282 17.72 5.79 -14.06
CA GLY A 282 17.69 6.91 -15.00
C GLY A 282 17.28 8.25 -14.40
N ALA A 283 16.78 8.28 -13.17
CA ALA A 283 16.33 9.53 -12.53
C ALA A 283 17.52 10.44 -12.18
N PRO A 284 17.35 11.77 -12.19
CA PRO A 284 18.38 12.75 -11.83
C PRO A 284 18.54 12.83 -10.30
N LEU A 285 18.77 11.69 -9.67
CA LEU A 285 19.00 11.51 -8.24
C LEU A 285 20.47 11.17 -8.00
N SER A 286 21.00 11.55 -6.84
CA SER A 286 22.31 11.12 -6.39
C SER A 286 22.36 9.61 -6.15
N ALA A 287 23.55 9.03 -6.16
CA ALA A 287 23.74 7.61 -5.85
C ALA A 287 23.21 7.24 -4.45
N ALA A 288 23.33 8.15 -3.48
CA ALA A 288 22.81 7.95 -2.13
C ALA A 288 21.27 7.88 -2.10
N GLU A 289 20.58 8.78 -2.81
CA GLU A 289 19.12 8.79 -2.92
C GLU A 289 18.59 7.55 -3.65
N LYS A 290 19.24 7.15 -4.75
CA LYS A 290 18.91 5.89 -5.44
C LYS A 290 19.07 4.68 -4.52
N SER A 291 20.18 4.61 -3.78
CA SER A 291 20.40 3.55 -2.80
C SER A 291 19.37 3.57 -1.66
N ALA A 292 18.96 4.77 -1.23
CA ALA A 292 17.91 4.92 -0.24
C ALA A 292 16.58 4.32 -0.73
N ILE A 293 16.14 4.65 -1.94
CA ILE A 293 14.91 4.14 -2.54
C ILE A 293 14.97 2.61 -2.74
N PHE A 294 16.10 2.09 -3.23
CA PHE A 294 16.25 0.66 -3.50
C PHE A 294 16.34 -0.20 -2.23
N ALA A 295 17.03 0.29 -1.19
CA ALA A 295 17.46 -0.61 -0.13
C ALA A 295 17.34 -0.06 1.31
N ASN A 296 17.44 1.26 1.51
CA ASN A 296 17.65 1.76 2.86
C ASN A 296 16.38 2.31 3.52
N ASN A 297 15.46 2.87 2.74
CA ASN A 297 14.24 3.48 3.28
C ASN A 297 13.32 2.44 3.89
N PHE A 298 13.08 1.33 3.21
CA PHE A 298 12.10 0.33 3.64
C PHE A 298 12.48 -0.39 4.95
N PRO A 299 13.73 -0.85 5.18
CA PRO A 299 14.14 -1.45 6.45
C PRO A 299 13.96 -0.53 7.66
N GLN A 300 14.16 0.79 7.47
CA GLN A 300 13.95 1.76 8.55
C GLN A 300 12.48 1.82 9.00
N LEU A 301 11.54 1.54 8.10
CA LEU A 301 10.12 1.47 8.45
C LEU A 301 9.79 0.21 9.25
N LEU A 302 10.46 -0.89 8.97
CA LEU A 302 10.23 -2.17 9.61
C LEU A 302 10.94 -2.33 10.96
N ALA A 303 11.78 -1.38 11.33
CA ALA A 303 12.69 -1.47 12.47
C ALA A 303 13.54 -2.76 12.44
N LEU A 304 14.03 -3.12 11.23
CA LEU A 304 14.88 -4.27 10.95
C LEU A 304 16.37 -3.90 11.07
#